data_cf098551b725fd6749dae6f306acb5c4
#
_entry.id   cf098551b725fd6749dae6f306acb5c4
#
_cell.length_a   1.000
_cell.length_b   1.000
_cell.length_c   1.000
_cell.angle_alpha   90.00
_cell.angle_beta   90.00
_cell.angle_gamma   90.00
#
_symmetry.space_group_name_H-M   'P 1'
#
loop_
_entity.id
_entity.type
_entity.pdbx_description
1 polymer ?
#
loop_
_entity_poly.entity_id
_entity_poly.type
_entity_poly.pdbx_seq_one_letter_code
_entity_poly.pdbx_strand_id
1 'polypeptide(L)'
;MEKKNLLLKKKWNKEILKTYGISENEFEKVRKDILNEWKQKNEEACKRGTKIHADIENSFYINPNNKELEKFVKGGKFVCKKNYTDLDLEYGVYPEYLIYRESDDGILLLAGQVDLIIKKGNHITIVDHKGLPLDTPILTSTGWSTMGDLKIGDKVFDKDGNLCNVTVKSQIHYNPCYKINFDNNESIVADKDHKWLISFSSESTDFKKGIKYYENVMTTEEIKQYLEKLKSRNYYNIPKVVNAKPLNLSKSKLPLDPYVLGVWLGDGSKSCGMITQCANSKLWNILRLKGCHLGENVVHDPKRSNVESRTIYGLHTVLRKLNLLNNKHIPDEYLLSSYEDRLQLLRGLMDTDGYYHKKRKRFVMTTSFDWQMEGMRKLVSSLGCKVSIFKAITKCNGKEFPGWNINFTTNDFNPFLCRNQDINKLSSKNHYSFRVIKSVEKVNTVPTQCIAVDSPSHTYLCTHSMIVTHNTNKSIDTQGVYDPTTKSTAKMKYPLNKLDDTNFWHYTMQLSTYAWMLQKINPDFIIDDLILNHYDHQGNNRLYHCEYLKNEVEKMLAHYKKQLILEKNREKRKRIEY
;
A
#
# COMPACT_ATOMS: atom_id res chain seq x y z
N MET A 1 10.72 14.86 19.86
CA MET A 1 10.64 13.53 19.19
C MET A 1 11.93 12.73 19.33
N GLU A 2 13.12 13.32 19.14
CA GLU A 2 14.42 12.66 19.31
C GLU A 2 14.63 12.10 20.73
N LYS A 3 14.31 12.89 21.75
CA LYS A 3 14.40 12.50 23.17
C LYS A 3 13.54 11.26 23.49
N LYS A 4 12.33 11.16 22.90
CA LYS A 4 11.39 10.03 23.08
C LYS A 4 11.91 8.73 22.39
N ASN A 5 12.55 8.86 21.23
CA ASN A 5 13.13 7.73 20.50
C ASN A 5 14.45 7.21 21.11
N LEU A 6 15.21 8.10 21.73
CA LEU A 6 16.41 7.75 22.47
C LEU A 6 16.05 6.96 23.75
N LEU A 7 14.98 7.35 24.45
CA LEU A 7 14.49 6.69 25.67
C LEU A 7 14.02 5.23 25.47
N LEU A 8 13.78 4.81 24.21
CA LEU A 8 13.30 3.46 23.87
C LEU A 8 14.40 2.48 23.43
N LYS A 9 15.63 2.93 23.25
CA LYS A 9 16.74 2.03 22.86
C LYS A 9 17.22 1.19 24.05
N LYS A 10 17.30 -0.13 23.86
CA LYS A 10 17.67 -1.15 24.88
C LYS A 10 19.10 -1.03 25.44
N LYS A 11 19.97 -0.18 24.89
CA LYS A 11 21.37 0.01 25.38
C LYS A 11 21.53 1.44 25.88
N TRP A 12 21.17 1.66 27.12
CA TRP A 12 21.50 2.89 27.84
C TRP A 12 22.70 2.62 28.75
N ASN A 13 23.72 3.45 28.61
CA ASN A 13 24.78 3.51 29.61
C ASN A 13 24.63 4.79 30.43
N LYS A 14 25.25 4.82 31.60
CA LYS A 14 25.20 5.96 32.54
C LYS A 14 25.73 7.27 31.94
N GLU A 15 26.59 7.21 30.91
CA GLU A 15 27.16 8.37 30.23
C GLU A 15 26.12 9.11 29.37
N ILE A 16 25.23 8.38 28.67
CA ILE A 16 24.18 8.97 27.85
C ILE A 16 23.15 9.71 28.71
N LEU A 17 22.78 9.14 29.86
CA LEU A 17 21.87 9.80 30.81
C LEU A 17 22.48 11.09 31.35
N LYS A 18 23.78 11.10 31.69
CA LYS A 18 24.52 12.29 32.11
C LYS A 18 24.57 13.36 31.03
N THR A 19 24.81 12.99 29.78
CA THR A 19 24.91 13.93 28.63
C THR A 19 23.60 14.68 28.40
N TYR A 20 22.46 14.09 28.71
CA TYR A 20 21.14 14.71 28.56
C TYR A 20 20.55 15.26 29.87
N GLY A 21 21.30 15.20 30.97
CA GLY A 21 20.85 15.70 32.29
C GLY A 21 19.61 15.00 32.84
N ILE A 22 19.44 13.70 32.55
CA ILE A 22 18.29 12.90 32.94
C ILE A 22 18.72 11.98 34.09
N SER A 23 18.02 12.04 35.21
CA SER A 23 18.24 11.13 36.32
C SER A 23 17.71 9.71 36.02
N GLU A 24 18.27 8.70 36.63
CA GLU A 24 17.87 7.30 36.44
C GLU A 24 16.39 7.07 36.82
N ASN A 25 15.91 7.75 37.86
CA ASN A 25 14.51 7.72 38.29
C ASN A 25 13.55 8.41 37.31
N GLU A 26 13.94 9.55 36.73
CA GLU A 26 13.17 10.21 35.68
C GLU A 26 13.10 9.37 34.41
N PHE A 27 14.18 8.72 34.07
CA PHE A 27 14.23 7.80 32.92
C PHE A 27 13.25 6.64 33.07
N GLU A 28 13.27 5.95 34.20
CA GLU A 28 12.37 4.80 34.45
C GLU A 28 10.89 5.25 34.54
N LYS A 29 10.62 6.42 35.10
CA LYS A 29 9.26 6.99 35.12
C LYS A 29 8.75 7.26 33.70
N VAL A 30 9.51 8.01 32.88
CA VAL A 30 9.12 8.34 31.50
C VAL A 30 9.02 7.08 30.64
N ARG A 31 9.90 6.10 30.85
CA ARG A 31 9.83 4.80 30.16
C ARG A 31 8.54 4.04 30.51
N LYS A 32 8.20 4.01 31.78
CA LYS A 32 6.96 3.36 32.27
C LYS A 32 5.71 4.03 31.72
N ASP A 33 5.69 5.37 31.67
CA ASP A 33 4.58 6.13 31.10
C ASP A 33 4.42 5.88 29.59
N ILE A 34 5.51 5.82 28.83
CA ILE A 34 5.50 5.47 27.39
C ILE A 34 5.01 4.04 27.17
N LEU A 35 5.46 3.09 27.99
CA LEU A 35 5.04 1.68 27.88
C LEU A 35 3.55 1.53 28.22
N ASN A 36 3.06 2.25 29.24
CA ASN A 36 1.65 2.27 29.59
C ASN A 36 0.78 2.91 28.50
N GLU A 37 1.20 4.04 27.92
CA GLU A 37 0.52 4.67 26.77
C GLU A 37 0.45 3.71 25.58
N TRP A 38 1.52 2.96 25.29
CA TRP A 38 1.54 1.98 24.21
C TRP A 38 0.63 0.78 24.51
N LYS A 39 0.64 0.30 25.75
CA LYS A 39 -0.23 -0.79 26.17
C LYS A 39 -1.70 -0.39 26.02
N GLN A 40 -2.07 0.82 26.47
CA GLN A 40 -3.42 1.33 26.36
C GLN A 40 -3.86 1.50 24.89
N LYS A 41 -3.01 2.08 24.04
CA LYS A 41 -3.29 2.18 22.59
C LYS A 41 -3.40 0.82 21.90
N ASN A 42 -2.60 -0.16 22.34
CA ASN A 42 -2.68 -1.52 21.82
C ASN A 42 -3.98 -2.22 22.26
N GLU A 43 -4.37 -2.06 23.51
CA GLU A 43 -5.63 -2.60 24.03
C GLU A 43 -6.87 -1.99 23.34
N GLU A 44 -6.86 -0.68 23.07
CA GLU A 44 -7.93 -0.02 22.30
C GLU A 44 -7.98 -0.48 20.84
N ALA A 45 -6.82 -0.69 20.21
CA ALA A 45 -6.74 -1.21 18.85
C ALA A 45 -7.19 -2.68 18.78
N CYS A 46 -6.82 -3.50 19.77
CA CYS A 46 -7.30 -4.87 19.90
C CYS A 46 -8.82 -4.93 20.07
N LYS A 47 -9.39 -4.08 20.95
CA LYS A 47 -10.86 -4.02 21.15
C LYS A 47 -11.60 -3.65 19.87
N ARG A 48 -11.08 -2.68 19.09
CA ARG A 48 -11.66 -2.32 17.78
C ARG A 48 -11.54 -3.46 16.76
N GLY A 49 -10.37 -4.10 16.70
CA GLY A 49 -10.15 -5.28 15.87
C GLY A 49 -11.12 -6.40 16.20
N THR A 50 -11.23 -6.77 17.47
CA THR A 50 -12.15 -7.81 17.97
C THR A 50 -13.62 -7.53 17.60
N LYS A 51 -14.05 -6.26 17.67
CA LYS A 51 -15.42 -5.90 17.28
C LYS A 51 -15.67 -6.13 15.78
N ILE A 52 -14.74 -5.72 14.93
CA ILE A 52 -14.84 -5.90 13.47
C ILE A 52 -14.79 -7.39 13.10
N HIS A 53 -13.91 -8.18 13.74
CA HIS A 53 -13.90 -9.64 13.61
C HIS A 53 -15.26 -10.24 13.96
N ALA A 54 -15.83 -9.84 15.11
CA ALA A 54 -17.15 -10.33 15.52
C ALA A 54 -18.26 -9.96 14.54
N ASP A 55 -18.20 -8.79 13.91
CA ASP A 55 -19.22 -8.35 12.93
C ASP A 55 -19.16 -9.19 11.64
N ILE A 56 -17.98 -9.58 11.18
CA ILE A 56 -17.79 -10.42 9.98
C ILE A 56 -18.09 -11.88 10.30
N GLU A 57 -17.56 -12.41 11.37
CA GLU A 57 -17.89 -13.73 11.88
C GLU A 57 -19.41 -13.90 12.02
N ASN A 58 -20.09 -12.89 12.60
CA ASN A 58 -21.55 -12.86 12.69
C ASN A 58 -22.23 -12.89 11.31
N SER A 59 -21.63 -12.34 10.25
CA SER A 59 -22.22 -12.38 8.91
C SER A 59 -22.34 -13.81 8.38
N PHE A 60 -21.41 -14.70 8.72
CA PHE A 60 -21.50 -16.12 8.41
C PHE A 60 -22.59 -16.84 9.22
N TYR A 61 -22.80 -16.42 10.47
CA TYR A 61 -23.84 -17.00 11.35
C TYR A 61 -25.25 -16.56 10.98
N ILE A 62 -25.40 -15.35 10.40
CA ILE A 62 -26.71 -14.80 9.97
C ILE A 62 -27.21 -15.47 8.67
N ASN A 63 -26.30 -15.91 7.79
CA ASN A 63 -26.67 -16.54 6.53
C ASN A 63 -26.00 -17.92 6.35
N PRO A 64 -26.45 -18.95 7.09
CA PRO A 64 -25.89 -20.29 7.04
C PRO A 64 -26.09 -21.00 5.68
N ASN A 65 -26.93 -20.45 4.79
CA ASN A 65 -27.16 -20.94 3.42
C ASN A 65 -26.37 -20.15 2.37
N ASN A 66 -25.22 -19.59 2.74
CA ASN A 66 -24.36 -18.88 1.82
C ASN A 66 -23.93 -19.81 0.66
N LYS A 67 -24.37 -19.50 -0.57
CA LYS A 67 -24.05 -20.25 -1.80
C LYS A 67 -22.54 -20.40 -2.04
N GLU A 68 -21.72 -19.52 -1.46
CA GLU A 68 -20.27 -19.64 -1.50
C GLU A 68 -19.76 -20.90 -0.77
N LEU A 69 -20.43 -21.33 0.30
CA LEU A 69 -20.07 -22.55 1.04
C LEU A 69 -20.46 -23.83 0.30
N GLU A 70 -21.50 -23.78 -0.54
CA GLU A 70 -21.93 -24.94 -1.36
C GLU A 70 -20.84 -25.41 -2.34
N LYS A 71 -19.92 -24.51 -2.74
CA LYS A 71 -18.80 -24.85 -3.62
C LYS A 71 -17.82 -25.83 -2.98
N PHE A 72 -17.67 -25.79 -1.67
CA PHE A 72 -16.68 -26.58 -0.92
C PHE A 72 -17.23 -27.88 -0.36
N VAL A 73 -18.55 -28.09 -0.44
CA VAL A 73 -19.17 -29.27 0.18
C VAL A 73 -20.23 -29.89 -0.72
N LYS A 74 -20.03 -31.14 -1.05
CA LYS A 74 -21.03 -31.95 -1.81
C LYS A 74 -22.19 -32.30 -0.89
N GLY A 75 -23.27 -31.52 -0.97
CA GLY A 75 -24.60 -31.83 -0.42
C GLY A 75 -24.70 -31.78 1.11
N GLY A 76 -25.45 -30.82 1.63
CA GLY A 76 -25.81 -30.73 3.04
C GLY A 76 -26.11 -29.29 3.48
N LYS A 77 -27.00 -29.13 4.44
CA LYS A 77 -27.23 -27.88 5.13
C LYS A 77 -26.09 -27.69 6.15
N PHE A 78 -25.42 -26.54 6.11
CA PHE A 78 -24.38 -26.18 7.07
C PHE A 78 -24.96 -25.35 8.18
N VAL A 79 -24.44 -25.55 9.40
CA VAL A 79 -24.66 -24.67 10.54
C VAL A 79 -23.33 -24.05 10.90
N CYS A 80 -23.21 -22.73 10.72
CA CYS A 80 -22.07 -22.00 11.28
C CYS A 80 -22.21 -21.98 12.80
N LYS A 81 -21.18 -22.44 13.50
CA LYS A 81 -21.17 -22.45 14.97
C LYS A 81 -20.46 -21.23 15.52
N LYS A 82 -21.09 -20.62 16.50
CA LYS A 82 -20.56 -19.54 17.33
C LYS A 82 -20.12 -20.12 18.65
N ASN A 83 -19.01 -19.68 19.21
CA ASN A 83 -18.45 -20.15 20.48
C ASN A 83 -18.04 -21.63 20.45
N TYR A 84 -16.96 -21.92 19.77
CA TYR A 84 -16.26 -23.22 19.79
C TYR A 84 -14.98 -23.10 20.63
N THR A 85 -14.56 -24.22 21.21
CA THR A 85 -13.27 -24.37 21.87
C THR A 85 -12.35 -25.22 21.00
N ASP A 86 -11.03 -25.11 21.19
CA ASP A 86 -10.00 -25.83 20.40
C ASP A 86 -10.18 -27.36 20.42
N LEU A 87 -10.95 -27.89 21.37
CA LEU A 87 -11.11 -29.33 21.59
C LEU A 87 -12.43 -29.87 21.02
N ASP A 88 -13.44 -29.02 20.81
CA ASP A 88 -14.80 -29.43 20.45
C ASP A 88 -15.20 -29.00 19.04
N LEU A 89 -14.40 -29.41 18.04
CA LEU A 89 -14.83 -29.27 16.65
C LEU A 89 -15.98 -30.26 16.37
N GLU A 90 -17.22 -29.79 16.51
CA GLU A 90 -18.39 -30.51 16.07
C GLU A 90 -18.67 -30.31 14.57
N TYR A 91 -19.74 -30.91 14.05
CA TYR A 91 -20.20 -30.67 12.68
C TYR A 91 -20.50 -29.19 12.44
N GLY A 92 -19.88 -28.57 11.43
CA GLY A 92 -20.13 -27.17 11.08
C GLY A 92 -19.02 -26.50 10.26
N VAL A 93 -19.14 -25.19 10.13
CA VAL A 93 -18.20 -24.30 9.46
C VAL A 93 -17.58 -23.38 10.49
N TYR A 94 -16.25 -23.29 10.50
CA TYR A 94 -15.46 -22.54 11.47
C TYR A 94 -14.56 -21.54 10.72
N PRO A 95 -15.03 -20.31 10.47
CA PRO A 95 -14.20 -19.26 9.89
C PRO A 95 -13.19 -18.75 10.91
N GLU A 96 -12.01 -18.32 10.43
CA GLU A 96 -10.95 -17.69 11.22
C GLU A 96 -10.51 -18.52 12.44
N TYR A 97 -10.41 -19.83 12.27
CA TYR A 97 -10.10 -20.76 13.36
C TYR A 97 -8.64 -20.63 13.80
N LEU A 98 -8.44 -20.17 15.04
CA LEU A 98 -7.12 -20.09 15.64
C LEU A 98 -6.67 -21.46 16.12
N ILE A 99 -5.54 -21.95 15.63
CA ILE A 99 -4.93 -23.20 16.02
C ILE A 99 -3.52 -22.97 16.55
N TYR A 100 -3.19 -23.62 17.66
CA TYR A 100 -1.84 -23.63 18.19
C TYR A 100 -1.48 -24.99 18.79
N ARG A 101 -0.19 -25.32 18.79
CA ARG A 101 0.33 -26.56 19.39
C ARG A 101 1.73 -26.33 19.95
N GLU A 102 1.92 -26.71 21.19
CA GLU A 102 3.22 -26.81 21.84
C GLU A 102 3.69 -28.25 21.83
N SER A 103 5.00 -28.48 21.59
CA SER A 103 5.58 -29.81 21.73
C SER A 103 5.68 -30.20 23.20
N ASP A 104 5.63 -31.52 23.50
CA ASP A 104 5.60 -32.06 24.88
C ASP A 104 6.81 -31.63 25.71
N ASP A 105 7.91 -31.24 25.06
CA ASP A 105 9.15 -30.72 25.70
C ASP A 105 9.22 -29.17 25.73
N GLY A 106 8.16 -28.45 25.30
CA GLY A 106 8.08 -27.00 25.32
C GLY A 106 9.09 -26.28 24.40
N ILE A 107 9.76 -26.98 23.48
CA ILE A 107 10.78 -26.41 22.61
C ILE A 107 10.17 -25.79 21.35
N LEU A 108 9.13 -26.42 20.83
CA LEU A 108 8.45 -26.03 19.61
C LEU A 108 7.04 -25.52 19.92
N LEU A 109 6.77 -24.27 19.57
CA LEU A 109 5.43 -23.68 19.57
C LEU A 109 5.02 -23.37 18.13
N LEU A 110 3.92 -23.96 17.68
CA LEU A 110 3.26 -23.66 16.42
C LEU A 110 1.97 -22.93 16.69
N ALA A 111 1.72 -21.87 15.96
CA ALA A 111 0.45 -21.16 15.98
C ALA A 111 0.10 -20.73 14.56
N GLY A 112 -1.19 -20.79 14.23
CA GLY A 112 -1.71 -20.36 12.94
C GLY A 112 -3.18 -20.03 13.05
N GLN A 113 -3.68 -19.30 12.08
CA GLN A 113 -5.09 -19.00 11.90
C GLN A 113 -5.49 -19.59 10.55
N VAL A 114 -6.51 -20.44 10.57
CA VAL A 114 -7.05 -21.09 9.38
C VAL A 114 -8.25 -20.28 8.95
N ASP A 115 -8.23 -19.76 7.72
CA ASP A 115 -9.29 -18.87 7.22
C ASP A 115 -10.67 -19.55 7.26
N LEU A 116 -10.72 -20.82 6.92
CA LEU A 116 -11.96 -21.58 6.99
C LEU A 116 -11.70 -23.07 7.24
N ILE A 117 -12.36 -23.64 8.26
CA ILE A 117 -12.46 -25.09 8.47
C ILE A 117 -13.89 -25.51 8.27
N ILE A 118 -14.10 -26.57 7.49
CA ILE A 118 -15.39 -27.23 7.30
C ILE A 118 -15.30 -28.64 7.87
N LYS A 119 -16.14 -28.96 8.86
CA LYS A 119 -16.15 -30.26 9.54
C LYS A 119 -17.48 -31.01 9.34
N LYS A 120 -17.39 -32.26 8.94
CA LYS A 120 -18.53 -33.17 8.80
C LYS A 120 -18.21 -34.53 9.43
N GLY A 121 -18.71 -34.77 10.65
CA GLY A 121 -18.25 -35.91 11.45
C GLY A 121 -16.75 -35.73 11.79
N ASN A 122 -15.94 -36.73 11.52
CA ASN A 122 -14.49 -36.67 11.68
C ASN A 122 -13.74 -36.14 10.44
N HIS A 123 -14.46 -35.72 9.42
CA HIS A 123 -13.91 -35.22 8.15
C HIS A 123 -13.70 -33.73 8.15
N ILE A 124 -12.55 -33.25 7.69
CA ILE A 124 -12.13 -31.83 7.73
C ILE A 124 -11.63 -31.36 6.38
N THR A 125 -12.11 -30.18 5.96
CA THR A 125 -11.63 -29.41 4.80
C THR A 125 -11.10 -28.06 5.25
N ILE A 126 -9.95 -27.59 4.72
CA ILE A 126 -9.25 -26.35 5.08
C ILE A 126 -9.08 -25.45 3.85
N VAL A 127 -9.28 -24.12 4.01
CA VAL A 127 -9.22 -23.10 2.92
C VAL A 127 -8.47 -21.82 3.35
N ASP A 128 -7.72 -21.11 2.45
CA ASP A 128 -6.83 -19.94 2.73
C ASP A 128 -6.90 -18.77 1.69
N HIS A 129 -6.75 -17.48 2.10
CA HIS A 129 -6.99 -16.23 1.32
C HIS A 129 -6.02 -15.02 1.60
N LYS A 130 -6.10 -13.82 0.86
CA LYS A 130 -5.09 -12.69 0.92
C LYS A 130 -5.62 -11.29 0.50
N GLY A 131 -5.01 -10.11 0.96
CA GLY A 131 -5.48 -8.77 0.51
C GLY A 131 -4.86 -7.46 1.05
N LEU A 132 -5.51 -6.31 0.70
CA LEU A 132 -5.26 -4.95 1.18
C LEU A 132 -6.38 -4.48 2.13
N PRO A 133 -6.14 -3.49 3.04
CA PRO A 133 -7.18 -2.92 3.91
C PRO A 133 -8.39 -2.40 3.15
N LEU A 134 -9.58 -2.57 3.73
CA LEU A 134 -10.86 -2.21 3.08
C LEU A 134 -10.98 -0.72 2.78
N ASP A 135 -10.37 0.14 3.58
CA ASP A 135 -10.36 1.60 3.42
C ASP A 135 -9.29 2.10 2.44
N THR A 136 -8.51 1.20 1.82
CA THR A 136 -7.50 1.58 0.82
C THR A 136 -8.17 2.27 -0.36
N PRO A 137 -7.82 3.55 -0.67
CA PRO A 137 -8.40 4.26 -1.80
C PRO A 137 -7.99 3.63 -3.13
N ILE A 138 -8.97 3.43 -4.00
CA ILE A 138 -8.79 2.91 -5.37
C ILE A 138 -9.45 3.87 -6.36
N LEU A 139 -8.71 4.30 -7.38
CA LEU A 139 -9.28 5.12 -8.44
C LEU A 139 -9.99 4.24 -9.47
N THR A 140 -11.26 4.56 -9.72
CA THR A 140 -12.09 3.90 -10.75
C THR A 140 -12.33 4.85 -11.93
N SER A 141 -12.92 4.35 -13.00
CA SER A 141 -13.32 5.16 -14.15
C SER A 141 -14.40 6.22 -13.82
N THR A 142 -15.06 6.11 -12.68
CA THR A 142 -16.16 7.00 -12.26
C THR A 142 -15.80 7.86 -11.04
N GLY A 143 -14.59 7.71 -10.49
CA GLY A 143 -14.13 8.45 -9.31
C GLY A 143 -13.43 7.57 -8.28
N TRP A 144 -13.20 8.14 -7.11
CA TRP A 144 -12.55 7.43 -6.02
C TRP A 144 -13.52 6.49 -5.31
N SER A 145 -13.06 5.27 -5.07
CA SER A 145 -13.71 4.23 -4.28
C SER A 145 -12.74 3.71 -3.22
N THR A 146 -13.14 2.71 -2.45
CA THR A 146 -12.27 1.99 -1.53
C THR A 146 -12.18 0.52 -1.92
N MET A 147 -11.16 -0.19 -1.44
CA MET A 147 -11.02 -1.64 -1.68
C MET A 147 -12.29 -2.39 -1.26
N GLY A 148 -12.89 -2.01 -0.13
CA GLY A 148 -14.10 -2.63 0.40
C GLY A 148 -15.36 -2.37 -0.44
N ASP A 149 -15.44 -1.22 -1.12
CA ASP A 149 -16.63 -0.81 -1.89
C ASP A 149 -16.59 -1.24 -3.36
N LEU A 150 -15.42 -1.62 -3.89
CA LEU A 150 -15.30 -2.12 -5.26
C LEU A 150 -16.21 -3.32 -5.52
N LYS A 151 -16.69 -3.44 -6.74
CA LYS A 151 -17.51 -4.55 -7.22
C LYS A 151 -16.87 -5.20 -8.44
N ILE A 152 -17.19 -6.46 -8.67
CA ILE A 152 -16.84 -7.15 -9.92
C ILE A 152 -17.47 -6.38 -11.07
N GLY A 153 -16.69 -6.10 -12.12
CA GLY A 153 -17.06 -5.28 -13.27
C GLY A 153 -16.68 -3.81 -13.16
N ASP A 154 -16.29 -3.31 -11.98
CA ASP A 154 -15.73 -1.96 -11.86
C ASP A 154 -14.44 -1.84 -12.68
N LYS A 155 -14.19 -0.64 -13.22
CA LYS A 155 -12.99 -0.35 -13.99
C LYS A 155 -12.00 0.42 -13.14
N VAL A 156 -10.80 -0.14 -12.98
CA VAL A 156 -9.66 0.45 -12.26
C VAL A 156 -8.49 0.67 -13.23
N PHE A 157 -7.40 1.25 -12.77
CA PHE A 157 -6.23 1.53 -13.62
C PHE A 157 -5.07 0.60 -13.28
N ASP A 158 -4.34 0.16 -14.30
CA ASP A 158 -3.11 -0.62 -14.18
C ASP A 158 -1.84 0.27 -14.14
N LYS A 159 -0.65 -0.36 -13.99
CA LYS A 159 0.64 0.36 -13.96
C LYS A 159 0.94 1.18 -15.22
N ASP A 160 0.37 0.78 -16.34
CA ASP A 160 0.56 1.46 -17.63
C ASP A 160 -0.46 2.59 -17.84
N GLY A 161 -1.33 2.84 -16.85
CA GLY A 161 -2.35 3.89 -16.87
C GLY A 161 -3.61 3.52 -17.63
N ASN A 162 -3.76 2.29 -18.06
CA ASN A 162 -4.91 1.81 -18.83
C ASN A 162 -6.01 1.30 -17.91
N LEU A 163 -7.27 1.45 -18.36
CA LEU A 163 -8.41 0.87 -17.68
C LEU A 163 -8.42 -0.66 -17.83
N CYS A 164 -8.66 -1.33 -16.73
CA CYS A 164 -8.88 -2.77 -16.64
C CYS A 164 -10.08 -3.07 -15.75
N ASN A 165 -10.72 -4.22 -15.93
CA ASN A 165 -11.90 -4.59 -15.17
C ASN A 165 -11.52 -5.38 -13.92
N VAL A 166 -12.22 -5.15 -12.83
CA VAL A 166 -12.20 -6.02 -11.66
C VAL A 166 -12.95 -7.30 -12.01
N THR A 167 -12.23 -8.39 -12.12
CA THR A 167 -12.79 -9.71 -12.52
C THR A 167 -13.14 -10.58 -11.31
N VAL A 168 -12.41 -10.39 -10.21
CA VAL A 168 -12.62 -11.11 -8.95
C VAL A 168 -12.50 -10.16 -7.78
N LYS A 169 -13.26 -10.42 -6.73
CA LYS A 169 -13.14 -9.81 -5.43
C LYS A 169 -13.16 -10.91 -4.38
N SER A 170 -12.13 -10.97 -3.53
CA SER A 170 -12.06 -11.95 -2.46
C SER A 170 -13.05 -11.64 -1.33
N GLN A 171 -13.23 -12.57 -0.42
CA GLN A 171 -13.82 -12.27 0.88
C GLN A 171 -12.88 -11.36 1.70
N ILE A 172 -13.36 -10.87 2.83
CA ILE A 172 -12.56 -10.05 3.76
C ILE A 172 -11.71 -10.99 4.62
N HIS A 173 -10.43 -10.64 4.83
CA HIS A 173 -9.43 -11.44 5.55
C HIS A 173 -8.76 -10.63 6.65
N TYR A 174 -8.13 -11.31 7.61
CA TYR A 174 -7.47 -10.73 8.79
C TYR A 174 -6.04 -11.25 8.99
N ASN A 175 -5.27 -11.32 7.92
CA ASN A 175 -3.87 -11.72 7.97
C ASN A 175 -3.00 -10.68 8.70
N PRO A 176 -1.85 -11.09 9.27
CA PRO A 176 -0.89 -10.15 9.84
C PRO A 176 -0.54 -9.04 8.85
N CYS A 177 -0.74 -7.78 9.26
CA CYS A 177 -0.52 -6.62 8.42
C CYS A 177 0.82 -5.94 8.68
N TYR A 178 1.36 -5.35 7.62
CA TYR A 178 2.60 -4.61 7.64
C TYR A 178 2.44 -3.26 6.96
N LYS A 179 3.10 -2.26 7.51
CA LYS A 179 3.23 -0.93 6.92
C LYS A 179 4.52 -0.86 6.12
N ILE A 180 4.39 -0.64 4.83
CA ILE A 180 5.48 -0.44 3.89
C ILE A 180 5.74 1.06 3.79
N ASN A 181 6.96 1.50 4.14
CA ASN A 181 7.37 2.90 4.10
C ASN A 181 8.27 3.15 2.90
N PHE A 182 7.95 4.18 2.10
CA PHE A 182 8.70 4.56 0.91
C PHE A 182 9.63 5.77 1.15
N ASP A 183 10.52 6.02 0.19
CA ASP A 183 11.51 7.09 0.22
C ASP A 183 10.91 8.51 0.09
N ASN A 184 9.67 8.62 -0.35
CA ASN A 184 8.93 9.86 -0.55
C ASN A 184 7.98 10.22 0.62
N ASN A 185 8.16 9.60 1.78
CA ASN A 185 7.32 9.73 2.99
C ASN A 185 5.90 9.19 2.85
N GLU A 186 5.62 8.44 1.82
CA GLU A 186 4.38 7.69 1.70
C GLU A 186 4.49 6.34 2.39
N SER A 187 3.36 5.79 2.75
CA SER A 187 3.26 4.44 3.28
C SER A 187 1.93 3.81 2.90
N ILE A 188 1.93 2.50 2.84
CA ILE A 188 0.72 1.69 2.63
C ILE A 188 0.74 0.51 3.60
N VAL A 189 -0.45 0.11 4.04
CA VAL A 189 -0.64 -1.12 4.82
C VAL A 189 -1.06 -2.22 3.85
N ALA A 190 -0.49 -3.40 4.03
CA ALA A 190 -0.86 -4.61 3.30
C ALA A 190 -0.70 -5.82 4.21
N ASP A 191 -1.41 -6.91 3.93
CA ASP A 191 -1.17 -8.16 4.66
C ASP A 191 0.18 -8.79 4.29
N LYS A 192 0.59 -9.80 5.06
CA LYS A 192 1.90 -10.48 4.91
C LYS A 192 2.10 -11.08 3.52
N ASP A 193 1.04 -11.56 2.91
CA ASP A 193 1.04 -12.33 1.67
C ASP A 193 0.68 -11.49 0.44
N HIS A 194 0.29 -10.21 0.63
CA HIS A 194 -0.01 -9.30 -0.47
C HIS A 194 1.19 -9.14 -1.39
N LYS A 195 0.95 -9.20 -2.70
CA LYS A 195 1.99 -9.22 -3.73
C LYS A 195 2.31 -7.84 -4.27
N TRP A 196 3.59 -7.66 -4.58
CA TRP A 196 4.15 -6.43 -5.13
C TRP A 196 5.01 -6.75 -6.34
N LEU A 197 4.89 -5.94 -7.38
CA LEU A 197 5.82 -5.95 -8.50
C LEU A 197 7.07 -5.16 -8.10
N ILE A 198 8.14 -5.85 -7.75
CA ILE A 198 9.39 -5.27 -7.25
C ILE A 198 10.43 -5.20 -8.35
N SER A 199 11.02 -4.03 -8.52
CA SER A 199 12.09 -3.79 -9.45
C SER A 199 13.43 -3.73 -8.70
N PHE A 200 14.42 -4.43 -9.26
CA PHE A 200 15.81 -4.43 -8.79
C PHE A 200 16.72 -3.89 -9.87
N SER A 201 17.84 -3.25 -9.48
CA SER A 201 18.89 -2.84 -10.39
C SER A 201 19.89 -3.98 -10.57
N SER A 202 20.27 -4.34 -11.81
CA SER A 202 21.40 -5.23 -12.03
C SER A 202 22.69 -4.49 -11.73
N GLU A 203 23.62 -5.11 -11.01
CA GLU A 203 25.01 -4.67 -10.96
C GLU A 203 25.64 -4.91 -12.35
N SER A 204 25.74 -3.88 -13.16
CA SER A 204 26.58 -3.93 -14.34
C SER A 204 27.97 -3.49 -13.92
N THR A 205 28.93 -4.40 -13.98
CA THR A 205 30.36 -4.08 -13.85
C THR A 205 30.86 -3.22 -15.02
N ASP A 206 30.07 -3.10 -16.09
CA ASP A 206 30.35 -2.30 -17.26
C ASP A 206 29.58 -0.98 -17.23
N PHE A 207 30.22 0.09 -16.77
CA PHE A 207 29.66 1.44 -16.66
C PHE A 207 29.15 2.02 -17.99
N LYS A 208 29.54 1.45 -19.12
CA LYS A 208 29.12 1.88 -20.47
C LYS A 208 27.76 1.31 -20.90
N LYS A 209 27.27 0.22 -20.26
CA LYS A 209 26.01 -0.46 -20.64
C LYS A 209 24.76 0.04 -19.90
N GLY A 210 24.90 0.98 -18.95
CA GLY A 210 23.79 1.50 -18.15
C GLY A 210 23.27 0.49 -17.12
N ILE A 211 22.41 0.97 -16.21
CA ILE A 211 21.77 0.13 -15.18
C ILE A 211 20.60 -0.59 -15.84
N LYS A 212 20.62 -1.92 -15.84
CA LYS A 212 19.46 -2.73 -16.22
C LYS A 212 18.60 -2.98 -14.99
N TYR A 213 17.29 -2.97 -15.19
CA TYR A 213 16.32 -3.32 -14.17
C TYR A 213 15.67 -4.66 -14.52
N TYR A 214 15.42 -5.48 -13.51
CA TYR A 214 14.61 -6.69 -13.64
C TYR A 214 13.49 -6.65 -12.60
N GLU A 215 12.35 -7.22 -12.96
CA GLU A 215 11.16 -7.23 -12.10
C GLU A 215 10.97 -8.63 -11.50
N ASN A 216 10.51 -8.68 -10.25
CA ASN A 216 10.10 -9.89 -9.57
C ASN A 216 8.85 -9.62 -8.75
N VAL A 217 8.00 -10.61 -8.61
CA VAL A 217 6.83 -10.53 -7.75
C VAL A 217 7.20 -11.08 -6.38
N MET A 218 7.03 -10.26 -5.35
CA MET A 218 7.35 -10.61 -3.96
C MET A 218 6.17 -10.30 -3.04
N THR A 219 5.99 -11.11 -2.01
CA THR A 219 5.04 -10.82 -0.93
C THR A 219 5.60 -9.76 0.03
N THR A 220 4.72 -9.17 0.82
CA THR A 220 5.12 -8.19 1.86
C THR A 220 6.12 -8.79 2.85
N GLU A 221 5.91 -10.05 3.28
CA GLU A 221 6.82 -10.74 4.21
C GLU A 221 8.17 -11.05 3.57
N GLU A 222 8.21 -11.48 2.29
CA GLU A 222 9.46 -11.70 1.55
C GLU A 222 10.27 -10.42 1.41
N ILE A 223 9.63 -9.28 1.13
CA ILE A 223 10.29 -7.98 1.07
C ILE A 223 10.88 -7.61 2.43
N LYS A 224 10.16 -7.84 3.51
CA LYS A 224 10.64 -7.60 4.89
C LYS A 224 11.89 -8.43 5.18
N GLN A 225 11.83 -9.75 4.94
CA GLN A 225 12.96 -10.66 5.14
C GLN A 225 14.17 -10.28 4.27
N TYR A 226 13.92 -9.86 3.03
CA TYR A 226 14.96 -9.37 2.13
C TYR A 226 15.65 -8.12 2.69
N LEU A 227 14.90 -7.13 3.16
CA LEU A 227 15.45 -5.92 3.78
C LEU A 227 16.23 -6.19 5.07
N GLU A 228 15.81 -7.15 5.88
CA GLU A 228 16.54 -7.59 7.08
C GLU A 228 17.90 -8.20 6.73
N LYS A 229 17.95 -9.02 5.68
CA LYS A 229 19.21 -9.58 5.13
C LYS A 229 20.13 -8.50 4.55
N LEU A 230 19.57 -7.47 3.90
CA LEU A 230 20.35 -6.35 3.38
C LEU A 230 21.07 -5.57 4.48
N LYS A 231 20.43 -5.30 5.61
CA LYS A 231 21.03 -4.59 6.75
C LYS A 231 22.30 -5.28 7.27
N SER A 232 22.41 -6.61 7.11
CA SER A 232 23.57 -7.40 7.56
C SER A 232 24.73 -7.43 6.56
N ARG A 233 24.58 -6.94 5.33
CA ARG A 233 25.53 -7.18 4.23
C ARG A 233 25.90 -5.97 3.36
N ASN A 234 25.65 -4.73 3.71
CA ASN A 234 25.97 -3.52 2.89
C ASN A 234 25.59 -3.63 1.40
N TYR A 235 24.40 -4.10 1.06
CA TYR A 235 23.98 -4.29 -0.32
C TYR A 235 23.36 -3.02 -0.94
N TYR A 236 23.70 -2.77 -2.23
CA TYR A 236 23.20 -1.63 -3.02
C TYR A 236 21.84 -1.88 -3.68
N ASN A 237 21.34 -3.11 -3.69
CA ASN A 237 20.15 -3.50 -4.45
C ASN A 237 18.86 -3.44 -3.61
N ILE A 238 18.39 -2.22 -3.32
CA ILE A 238 17.18 -1.98 -2.52
C ILE A 238 15.93 -2.23 -3.38
N PRO A 239 14.89 -2.93 -2.85
CA PRO A 239 13.65 -3.18 -3.57
C PRO A 239 12.90 -1.88 -3.85
N LYS A 240 12.35 -1.78 -5.07
CA LYS A 240 11.67 -0.59 -5.58
C LYS A 240 10.32 -0.99 -6.19
N VAL A 241 9.31 -0.14 -6.02
CA VAL A 241 8.04 -0.23 -6.75
C VAL A 241 8.09 0.76 -7.91
N VAL A 242 7.74 0.33 -9.11
CA VAL A 242 7.67 1.19 -10.29
C VAL A 242 6.57 2.25 -10.12
N ASN A 243 6.79 3.46 -10.61
CA ASN A 243 5.72 4.45 -10.69
C ASN A 243 4.74 4.07 -11.80
N ALA A 244 3.46 4.37 -11.59
CA ALA A 244 2.46 4.28 -12.64
C ALA A 244 2.82 5.23 -13.80
N LYS A 245 2.51 4.83 -15.03
CA LYS A 245 2.50 5.76 -16.16
C LYS A 245 1.32 6.74 -16.03
N PRO A 246 1.32 7.84 -16.79
CA PRO A 246 0.18 8.74 -16.83
C PRO A 246 -1.12 7.98 -17.14
N LEU A 247 -2.21 8.32 -16.44
CA LEU A 247 -3.52 7.71 -16.72
C LEU A 247 -3.95 8.01 -18.15
N ASN A 248 -4.35 6.98 -18.88
CA ASN A 248 -4.86 7.07 -20.24
C ASN A 248 -6.38 7.28 -20.21
N LEU A 249 -6.79 8.55 -20.21
CA LEU A 249 -8.19 8.97 -20.12
C LEU A 249 -8.57 9.80 -21.34
N SER A 250 -9.79 9.63 -21.81
CA SER A 250 -10.36 10.41 -22.91
C SER A 250 -10.62 11.85 -22.50
N LYS A 251 -10.63 12.75 -23.48
CA LYS A 251 -10.99 14.15 -23.26
C LYS A 251 -12.46 14.26 -22.85
N SER A 252 -12.71 14.99 -21.76
CA SER A 252 -14.06 15.29 -21.27
C SER A 252 -14.46 16.72 -21.64
N LYS A 253 -15.77 16.98 -21.75
CA LYS A 253 -16.28 18.35 -21.92
C LYS A 253 -16.30 19.03 -20.55
N LEU A 254 -15.26 19.78 -20.24
CA LEU A 254 -15.15 20.49 -18.98
C LEU A 254 -15.84 21.85 -19.03
N PRO A 255 -16.49 22.27 -17.93
CA PRO A 255 -17.25 23.54 -17.89
C PRO A 255 -16.35 24.78 -17.88
N LEU A 256 -15.08 24.66 -17.54
CA LEU A 256 -14.06 25.71 -17.52
C LEU A 256 -12.74 25.16 -18.09
N ASP A 257 -11.99 25.99 -18.82
CA ASP A 257 -10.64 25.63 -19.25
C ASP A 257 -9.80 25.21 -18.03
N PRO A 258 -9.12 24.06 -18.07
CA PRO A 258 -8.39 23.53 -16.93
C PRO A 258 -7.28 24.45 -16.41
N TYR A 259 -6.58 25.16 -17.32
CA TYR A 259 -5.56 26.13 -16.91
C TYR A 259 -6.18 27.29 -16.12
N VAL A 260 -7.30 27.83 -16.60
CA VAL A 260 -8.03 28.93 -15.94
C VAL A 260 -8.50 28.50 -14.56
N LEU A 261 -9.02 27.26 -14.44
CA LEU A 261 -9.37 26.70 -13.13
C LEU A 261 -8.16 26.61 -12.21
N GLY A 262 -7.01 26.11 -12.71
CA GLY A 262 -5.77 26.01 -11.94
C GLY A 262 -5.29 27.36 -11.42
N VAL A 263 -5.32 28.40 -12.28
CA VAL A 263 -4.99 29.76 -11.89
C VAL A 263 -5.95 30.30 -10.82
N TRP A 264 -7.26 30.07 -10.97
CA TRP A 264 -8.22 30.51 -9.96
C TRP A 264 -8.08 29.75 -8.63
N LEU A 265 -7.78 28.47 -8.67
CA LEU A 265 -7.54 27.67 -7.46
C LEU A 265 -6.32 28.19 -6.66
N GLY A 266 -5.27 28.66 -7.33
CA GLY A 266 -4.14 29.34 -6.69
C GLY A 266 -4.49 30.76 -6.25
N ASP A 267 -4.51 31.69 -7.16
CA ASP A 267 -4.57 33.14 -6.91
C ASP A 267 -5.98 33.75 -7.01
N GLY A 268 -7.03 32.93 -7.15
CA GLY A 268 -8.41 33.43 -7.19
C GLY A 268 -8.99 33.74 -5.83
N SER A 269 -9.90 34.70 -5.78
CA SER A 269 -10.70 34.97 -4.59
C SER A 269 -11.64 33.80 -4.31
N LYS A 270 -11.69 33.33 -3.06
CA LYS A 270 -12.52 32.18 -2.66
C LYS A 270 -14.02 32.38 -2.85
N SER A 271 -14.48 33.64 -2.86
CA SER A 271 -15.91 34.00 -2.91
C SER A 271 -16.39 34.46 -4.26
N CYS A 272 -15.50 34.71 -5.24
CA CYS A 272 -15.90 35.28 -6.54
C CYS A 272 -14.93 34.90 -7.67
N GLY A 273 -15.24 35.33 -8.89
CA GLY A 273 -14.43 35.10 -10.09
C GLY A 273 -13.30 36.12 -10.31
N MET A 274 -12.69 36.63 -9.24
CA MET A 274 -11.51 37.52 -9.30
C MET A 274 -10.23 36.75 -9.19
N ILE A 275 -9.20 37.19 -9.89
CA ILE A 275 -7.82 36.69 -9.79
C ILE A 275 -6.92 37.86 -9.41
N THR A 276 -5.96 37.64 -8.52
CA THR A 276 -5.00 38.62 -8.03
C THR A 276 -3.59 38.24 -8.49
N GLN A 277 -2.94 39.17 -9.25
CA GLN A 277 -1.58 38.94 -9.79
C GLN A 277 -0.80 40.25 -9.92
N CYS A 278 0.50 40.14 -10.19
CA CYS A 278 1.28 41.32 -10.56
C CYS A 278 0.71 41.94 -11.86
N ALA A 279 0.68 43.27 -11.94
CA ALA A 279 0.13 44.01 -13.08
C ALA A 279 0.81 43.63 -14.41
N ASN A 280 2.12 43.38 -14.39
CA ASN A 280 2.90 43.00 -15.57
C ASN A 280 3.04 41.48 -15.75
N SER A 281 2.22 40.66 -15.06
CA SER A 281 2.28 39.20 -15.17
C SER A 281 1.91 38.72 -16.58
N LYS A 282 2.72 37.84 -17.15
CA LYS A 282 2.43 37.12 -18.40
C LYS A 282 1.13 36.32 -18.34
N LEU A 283 0.68 36.00 -17.15
CA LEU A 283 -0.54 35.22 -16.88
C LEU A 283 -1.77 35.93 -17.45
N TRP A 284 -1.85 37.27 -17.38
CA TRP A 284 -2.97 38.02 -17.95
C TRP A 284 -3.13 37.79 -19.46
N ASN A 285 -2.02 37.73 -20.21
CA ASN A 285 -2.06 37.43 -21.63
C ASN A 285 -2.50 36.00 -21.92
N ILE A 286 -2.04 35.04 -21.13
CA ILE A 286 -2.45 33.64 -21.28
C ILE A 286 -3.95 33.49 -21.00
N LEU A 287 -4.47 34.13 -19.95
CA LEU A 287 -5.92 34.11 -19.67
C LEU A 287 -6.74 34.66 -20.83
N ARG A 288 -6.29 35.77 -21.49
CA ARG A 288 -6.95 36.29 -22.70
C ARG A 288 -6.89 35.28 -23.85
N LEU A 289 -5.74 34.65 -24.10
CA LEU A 289 -5.58 33.62 -25.13
C LEU A 289 -6.47 32.38 -24.86
N LYS A 290 -6.78 32.12 -23.60
CA LYS A 290 -7.74 31.08 -23.17
C LYS A 290 -9.21 31.52 -23.26
N GLY A 291 -9.48 32.69 -23.84
CA GLY A 291 -10.83 33.24 -24.05
C GLY A 291 -11.44 33.91 -22.81
N CYS A 292 -10.65 34.25 -21.79
CA CYS A 292 -11.15 34.94 -20.62
C CYS A 292 -11.37 36.45 -20.94
N HIS A 293 -12.56 36.93 -20.67
CA HIS A 293 -12.88 38.38 -20.70
C HIS A 293 -12.55 38.99 -19.33
N LEU A 294 -11.43 39.73 -19.27
CA LEU A 294 -10.98 40.41 -18.05
C LEU A 294 -11.74 41.74 -17.88
N GLY A 295 -12.25 41.99 -16.69
CA GLY A 295 -12.89 43.26 -16.35
C GLY A 295 -11.92 44.43 -16.43
N GLU A 296 -12.44 45.58 -16.90
CA GLU A 296 -11.69 46.83 -17.00
C GLU A 296 -11.41 47.45 -15.63
N ASN A 297 -12.31 47.23 -14.67
CA ASN A 297 -12.13 47.71 -13.30
C ASN A 297 -11.04 46.89 -12.60
N VAL A 298 -9.92 47.54 -12.37
CA VAL A 298 -8.77 46.98 -11.70
C VAL A 298 -8.77 47.41 -10.24
N VAL A 299 -8.74 46.43 -9.32
CA VAL A 299 -8.59 46.74 -7.91
C VAL A 299 -7.11 46.58 -7.57
N HIS A 300 -6.47 47.68 -7.21
CA HIS A 300 -5.06 47.68 -6.78
C HIS A 300 -4.94 47.34 -5.29
N ASP A 301 -3.89 46.57 -4.93
CA ASP A 301 -3.58 46.31 -3.54
C ASP A 301 -3.00 47.60 -2.91
N PRO A 302 -3.62 48.17 -1.86
CA PRO A 302 -3.16 49.42 -1.27
C PRO A 302 -1.78 49.32 -0.64
N LYS A 303 -1.30 48.10 -0.34
CA LYS A 303 0.00 47.85 0.26
C LYS A 303 1.09 47.39 -0.74
N ARG A 304 0.68 47.07 -1.97
CA ARG A 304 1.56 46.50 -3.01
C ARG A 304 1.24 47.16 -4.35
N SER A 305 1.92 48.23 -4.70
CA SER A 305 1.63 49.07 -5.88
C SER A 305 1.66 48.35 -7.24
N ASN A 306 2.28 47.16 -7.31
CA ASN A 306 2.38 46.36 -8.53
C ASN A 306 1.44 45.14 -8.55
N VAL A 307 0.53 45.01 -7.59
CA VAL A 307 -0.45 43.91 -7.51
C VAL A 307 -1.83 44.42 -7.82
N GLU A 308 -2.50 43.73 -8.73
CA GLU A 308 -3.86 44.04 -9.17
C GLU A 308 -4.77 42.83 -9.14
N SER A 309 -6.06 43.07 -8.89
CA SER A 309 -7.10 42.06 -8.96
C SER A 309 -8.06 42.41 -10.10
N ARG A 310 -8.35 41.43 -10.96
CA ARG A 310 -9.28 41.59 -12.09
C ARG A 310 -10.38 40.52 -12.03
N THR A 311 -11.59 40.94 -12.31
CA THR A 311 -12.73 40.02 -12.46
C THR A 311 -12.65 39.34 -13.83
N ILE A 312 -12.87 38.03 -13.87
CA ILE A 312 -13.12 37.30 -15.12
C ILE A 312 -14.64 37.18 -15.27
N TYR A 313 -15.18 37.81 -16.33
CA TYR A 313 -16.63 37.77 -16.60
C TYR A 313 -17.10 36.34 -16.85
N GLY A 314 -18.24 35.97 -16.26
CA GLY A 314 -18.83 34.64 -16.36
C GLY A 314 -18.22 33.60 -15.42
N LEU A 315 -16.98 33.79 -14.93
CA LEU A 315 -16.29 32.81 -14.11
C LEU A 315 -17.04 32.50 -12.81
N HIS A 316 -17.56 33.50 -12.11
CA HIS A 316 -18.33 33.31 -10.88
C HIS A 316 -19.51 32.34 -11.04
N THR A 317 -20.23 32.40 -12.16
CA THR A 317 -21.37 31.51 -12.45
C THR A 317 -20.91 30.06 -12.63
N VAL A 318 -19.78 29.85 -13.33
CA VAL A 318 -19.22 28.52 -13.54
C VAL A 318 -18.71 27.94 -12.21
N LEU A 319 -17.98 28.72 -11.42
CA LEU A 319 -17.47 28.30 -10.11
C LEU A 319 -18.60 27.93 -9.14
N ARG A 320 -19.73 28.65 -9.18
CA ARG A 320 -20.92 28.30 -8.39
C ARG A 320 -21.49 26.95 -8.80
N LYS A 321 -21.61 26.70 -10.12
CA LYS A 321 -22.10 25.42 -10.64
C LYS A 321 -21.19 24.26 -10.27
N LEU A 322 -19.87 24.47 -10.19
CA LEU A 322 -18.87 23.51 -9.77
C LEU A 322 -18.76 23.37 -8.23
N ASN A 323 -19.57 24.10 -7.47
CA ASN A 323 -19.52 24.14 -6.01
C ASN A 323 -18.12 24.50 -5.44
N LEU A 324 -17.43 25.45 -6.10
CA LEU A 324 -16.07 25.86 -5.75
C LEU A 324 -16.00 27.14 -4.91
N LEU A 325 -17.06 27.95 -4.90
CA LEU A 325 -17.09 29.18 -4.11
C LEU A 325 -17.08 28.88 -2.61
N ASN A 326 -16.12 29.46 -1.89
CA ASN A 326 -15.81 29.18 -0.48
C ASN A 326 -15.49 27.70 -0.19
N ASN A 327 -15.31 26.87 -1.21
CA ASN A 327 -15.07 25.44 -1.15
C ASN A 327 -14.04 25.03 -2.21
N LYS A 328 -12.86 25.67 -2.20
CA LYS A 328 -11.80 25.35 -3.17
C LYS A 328 -11.38 23.89 -3.05
N HIS A 329 -11.43 23.17 -4.15
CA HIS A 329 -10.91 21.81 -4.33
C HIS A 329 -10.68 21.54 -5.82
N ILE A 330 -9.99 20.49 -6.18
CA ILE A 330 -9.89 20.01 -7.56
C ILE A 330 -11.07 19.07 -7.81
N PRO A 331 -12.03 19.41 -8.69
CA PRO A 331 -13.16 18.53 -8.98
C PRO A 331 -12.71 17.24 -9.64
N ASP A 332 -13.33 16.10 -9.28
CA ASP A 332 -12.95 14.78 -9.79
C ASP A 332 -13.08 14.69 -11.33
N GLU A 333 -14.01 15.39 -11.94
CA GLU A 333 -14.14 15.45 -13.41
C GLU A 333 -12.90 15.98 -14.12
N TYR A 334 -12.12 16.88 -13.48
CA TYR A 334 -10.84 17.36 -14.00
C TYR A 334 -9.72 16.33 -13.79
N LEU A 335 -9.75 15.57 -12.70
CA LEU A 335 -8.81 14.48 -12.45
C LEU A 335 -9.05 13.27 -13.37
N LEU A 336 -10.28 13.09 -13.84
CA LEU A 336 -10.71 12.02 -14.74
C LEU A 336 -10.75 12.46 -16.21
N SER A 337 -10.20 13.63 -16.56
CA SER A 337 -10.11 14.11 -17.92
C SER A 337 -8.80 13.71 -18.60
N SER A 338 -8.60 14.11 -19.86
CA SER A 338 -7.43 13.77 -20.66
C SER A 338 -6.10 14.17 -19.99
N TYR A 339 -5.02 13.54 -20.43
CA TYR A 339 -3.66 13.91 -19.99
C TYR A 339 -3.41 15.41 -20.14
N GLU A 340 -3.77 15.99 -21.29
CA GLU A 340 -3.53 17.41 -21.54
C GLU A 340 -4.38 18.31 -20.63
N ASP A 341 -5.64 17.97 -20.36
CA ASP A 341 -6.48 18.76 -19.45
C ASP A 341 -5.91 18.76 -18.02
N ARG A 342 -5.44 17.60 -17.54
CA ARG A 342 -4.79 17.49 -16.23
C ARG A 342 -3.46 18.26 -16.19
N LEU A 343 -2.68 18.21 -17.27
CA LEU A 343 -1.44 18.98 -17.38
C LEU A 343 -1.72 20.50 -17.41
N GLN A 344 -2.76 20.95 -18.12
CA GLN A 344 -3.14 22.36 -18.14
C GLN A 344 -3.60 22.83 -16.75
N LEU A 345 -4.36 22.02 -16.02
CA LEU A 345 -4.73 22.31 -14.63
C LEU A 345 -3.50 22.44 -13.72
N LEU A 346 -2.55 21.51 -13.83
CA LEU A 346 -1.29 21.57 -13.10
C LEU A 346 -0.50 22.85 -13.44
N ARG A 347 -0.41 23.20 -14.72
CA ARG A 347 0.28 24.42 -15.18
C ARG A 347 -0.32 25.69 -14.56
N GLY A 348 -1.65 25.78 -14.49
CA GLY A 348 -2.32 26.90 -13.84
C GLY A 348 -1.97 27.02 -12.35
N LEU A 349 -1.99 25.91 -11.61
CA LEU A 349 -1.60 25.85 -10.20
C LEU A 349 -0.11 26.17 -9.99
N MET A 350 0.75 25.68 -10.85
CA MET A 350 2.21 25.89 -10.72
C MET A 350 2.63 27.29 -11.15
N ASP A 351 1.96 27.92 -12.10
CA ASP A 351 2.23 29.29 -12.51
C ASP A 351 1.85 30.32 -11.42
N THR A 352 0.92 29.97 -10.52
CA THR A 352 0.55 30.77 -9.34
C THR A 352 1.45 30.46 -8.13
N ASP A 353 1.32 29.28 -7.55
CA ASP A 353 1.89 28.90 -6.25
C ASP A 353 3.18 28.07 -6.35
N GLY A 354 3.54 27.61 -7.56
CA GLY A 354 4.67 26.72 -7.77
C GLY A 354 6.01 27.43 -8.01
N TYR A 355 7.11 26.71 -7.78
CA TYR A 355 8.44 27.14 -8.19
C TYR A 355 9.38 25.97 -8.46
N TYR A 356 10.47 26.22 -9.19
CA TYR A 356 11.53 25.25 -9.43
C TYR A 356 12.71 25.49 -8.48
N HIS A 357 13.04 24.48 -7.68
CA HIS A 357 14.15 24.52 -6.75
C HIS A 357 15.45 24.07 -7.45
N LYS A 358 16.24 25.04 -7.96
CA LYS A 358 17.43 24.80 -8.80
C LYS A 358 18.46 23.84 -8.17
N LYS A 359 18.83 24.03 -6.89
CA LYS A 359 19.81 23.17 -6.20
C LYS A 359 19.34 21.71 -6.06
N ARG A 360 18.05 21.49 -5.79
CA ARG A 360 17.47 20.15 -5.58
C ARG A 360 16.87 19.56 -6.85
N LYS A 361 16.88 20.31 -7.96
CA LYS A 361 16.33 19.92 -9.28
C LYS A 361 14.93 19.31 -9.19
N ARG A 362 14.01 19.99 -8.49
CA ARG A 362 12.63 19.54 -8.32
C ARG A 362 11.66 20.71 -8.39
N PHE A 363 10.43 20.41 -8.77
CA PHE A 363 9.30 21.32 -8.70
C PHE A 363 8.72 21.27 -7.29
N VAL A 364 8.33 22.43 -6.78
CA VAL A 364 7.82 22.59 -5.42
C VAL A 364 6.61 23.48 -5.42
N MET A 365 5.63 23.09 -4.63
CA MET A 365 4.50 23.92 -4.24
C MET A 365 4.39 23.89 -2.72
N THR A 366 4.21 25.05 -2.11
CA THR A 366 4.04 25.16 -0.66
C THR A 366 2.63 25.68 -0.36
N THR A 367 1.92 25.00 0.53
CA THR A 367 0.54 25.37 0.89
C THR A 367 0.26 25.13 2.36
N SER A 368 -0.66 25.94 2.92
CA SER A 368 -1.26 25.69 4.25
C SER A 368 -2.61 24.97 4.18
N PHE A 369 -3.10 24.65 2.98
CA PHE A 369 -4.42 24.04 2.77
C PHE A 369 -4.30 22.55 2.47
N ASP A 370 -4.99 21.71 3.29
CA ASP A 370 -5.02 20.26 3.09
C ASP A 370 -5.67 19.85 1.76
N TRP A 371 -6.73 20.56 1.32
CA TRP A 371 -7.38 20.30 0.04
C TRP A 371 -6.42 20.46 -1.15
N GLN A 372 -5.54 21.49 -1.08
CA GLN A 372 -4.58 21.76 -2.15
C GLN A 372 -3.44 20.75 -2.14
N MET A 373 -2.98 20.36 -0.95
CA MET A 373 -1.99 19.31 -0.79
C MET A 373 -2.51 17.98 -1.37
N GLU A 374 -3.73 17.57 -0.99
CA GLU A 374 -4.30 16.30 -1.43
C GLU A 374 -4.69 16.35 -2.92
N GLY A 375 -5.22 17.47 -3.39
CA GLY A 375 -5.51 17.68 -4.81
C GLY A 375 -4.25 17.61 -5.68
N MET A 376 -3.16 18.23 -5.26
CA MET A 376 -1.87 18.15 -5.95
C MET A 376 -1.27 16.74 -5.93
N ARG A 377 -1.42 15.99 -4.82
CA ARG A 377 -1.04 14.59 -4.75
C ARG A 377 -1.71 13.78 -5.85
N LYS A 378 -3.03 13.84 -5.93
CA LYS A 378 -3.84 13.13 -6.93
C LYS A 378 -3.48 13.56 -8.35
N LEU A 379 -3.43 14.87 -8.60
CA LEU A 379 -3.17 15.43 -9.92
C LEU A 379 -1.79 15.06 -10.46
N VAL A 380 -0.74 15.27 -9.67
CA VAL A 380 0.64 15.00 -10.09
C VAL A 380 0.88 13.48 -10.24
N SER A 381 0.30 12.66 -9.35
CA SER A 381 0.37 11.19 -9.48
C SER A 381 -0.34 10.70 -10.74
N SER A 382 -1.49 11.29 -11.12
CA SER A 382 -2.22 10.94 -12.33
C SER A 382 -1.48 11.25 -13.63
N LEU A 383 -0.47 12.12 -13.56
CA LEU A 383 0.46 12.45 -14.65
C LEU A 383 1.73 11.56 -14.63
N GLY A 384 1.76 10.51 -13.82
CA GLY A 384 2.86 9.54 -13.75
C GLY A 384 4.04 9.97 -12.88
N CYS A 385 3.91 11.03 -12.09
CA CYS A 385 5.02 11.55 -11.29
C CYS A 385 4.98 11.06 -9.84
N LYS A 386 6.15 10.76 -9.27
CA LYS A 386 6.30 10.51 -7.83
C LYS A 386 6.21 11.82 -7.06
N VAL A 387 5.27 11.88 -6.12
CA VAL A 387 5.07 13.02 -5.22
C VAL A 387 5.72 12.72 -3.88
N SER A 388 6.35 13.73 -3.29
CA SER A 388 6.89 13.68 -1.92
C SER A 388 6.32 14.84 -1.13
N ILE A 389 5.64 14.55 -0.02
CA ILE A 389 4.97 15.55 0.81
C ILE A 389 5.63 15.61 2.18
N PHE A 390 5.95 16.82 2.61
CA PHE A 390 6.60 17.10 3.90
C PHE A 390 5.82 18.16 4.65
N LYS A 391 5.69 18.01 5.95
CA LYS A 391 5.22 19.10 6.82
C LYS A 391 6.18 20.26 6.73
N ALA A 392 5.64 21.46 6.64
CA ALA A 392 6.39 22.71 6.53
C ALA A 392 5.77 23.77 7.43
N ILE A 393 6.54 24.81 7.73
CA ILE A 393 6.03 26.04 8.31
C ILE A 393 5.98 27.07 7.20
N THR A 394 4.77 27.55 6.88
CA THR A 394 4.54 28.63 5.93
C THR A 394 4.53 29.96 6.65
N LYS A 395 5.04 31.01 6.02
CA LYS A 395 5.07 32.35 6.59
C LYS A 395 4.19 33.31 5.76
N CYS A 396 3.28 33.98 6.42
CA CYS A 396 2.44 34.99 5.79
C CYS A 396 2.30 36.20 6.73
N ASN A 397 2.65 37.39 6.26
CA ASN A 397 2.58 38.64 7.04
C ASN A 397 3.24 38.56 8.43
N GLY A 398 4.42 37.89 8.50
CA GLY A 398 5.17 37.70 9.74
C GLY A 398 4.62 36.63 10.68
N LYS A 399 3.48 36.02 10.36
CA LYS A 399 2.90 34.90 11.12
C LYS A 399 3.30 33.57 10.51
N GLU A 400 3.52 32.57 11.35
CA GLU A 400 3.83 31.20 10.95
C GLU A 400 2.58 30.32 11.01
N PHE A 401 2.40 29.51 9.98
CA PHE A 401 1.29 28.57 9.87
C PHE A 401 1.84 27.18 9.54
N PRO A 402 1.26 26.10 10.11
CA PRO A 402 1.55 24.75 9.66
C PRO A 402 1.09 24.59 8.20
N GLY A 403 1.86 23.86 7.42
CA GLY A 403 1.56 23.65 6.01
C GLY A 403 2.33 22.48 5.43
N TRP A 404 2.38 22.41 4.12
CA TRP A 404 2.91 21.31 3.35
C TRP A 404 3.85 21.79 2.24
N ASN A 405 4.97 21.12 2.08
CA ASN A 405 5.82 21.20 0.88
C ASN A 405 5.55 19.97 0.01
N ILE A 406 5.01 20.21 -1.16
CA ILE A 406 4.71 19.21 -2.17
C ILE A 406 5.82 19.27 -3.21
N ASN A 407 6.55 18.17 -3.37
CA ASN A 407 7.71 18.09 -4.26
C ASN A 407 7.50 16.98 -5.28
N PHE A 408 7.83 17.25 -6.53
CA PHE A 408 7.86 16.25 -7.58
C PHE A 408 8.95 16.56 -8.62
N THR A 409 9.24 15.59 -9.47
CA THR A 409 10.18 15.72 -10.57
C THR A 409 9.59 15.06 -11.80
N THR A 410 9.86 15.65 -12.96
CA THR A 410 9.50 15.11 -14.25
C THR A 410 10.49 15.58 -15.31
N ASN A 411 10.74 14.75 -16.32
CA ASN A 411 11.46 15.11 -17.54
C ASN A 411 10.52 15.12 -18.76
N ASP A 412 9.25 14.71 -18.58
CA ASP A 412 8.33 14.45 -19.68
C ASP A 412 7.56 15.72 -20.08
N PHE A 413 7.45 16.68 -19.18
CA PHE A 413 6.70 17.92 -19.43
C PHE A 413 7.21 19.09 -18.58
N ASN A 414 6.92 20.32 -19.06
CA ASN A 414 7.07 21.54 -18.24
C ASN A 414 5.78 21.81 -17.44
N PRO A 415 5.82 21.83 -16.10
CA PRO A 415 4.66 22.14 -15.28
C PRO A 415 4.33 23.64 -15.20
N PHE A 416 5.03 24.50 -15.96
CA PHE A 416 4.77 25.92 -16.08
C PHE A 416 4.42 26.28 -17.54
N LEU A 417 3.54 27.25 -17.72
CA LEU A 417 3.24 27.86 -19.01
C LEU A 417 3.84 29.27 -19.10
N CYS A 418 3.80 30.03 -17.99
CA CYS A 418 4.33 31.37 -17.90
C CYS A 418 5.86 31.44 -17.75
N ARG A 419 6.49 30.38 -17.31
CA ARG A 419 7.91 30.36 -16.95
C ARG A 419 8.67 29.39 -17.86
N ASN A 420 9.62 29.93 -18.65
CA ASN A 420 10.56 29.10 -19.38
C ASN A 420 11.59 28.52 -18.38
N GLN A 421 11.34 27.32 -17.91
CA GLN A 421 12.35 26.55 -17.18
C GLN A 421 13.07 25.64 -18.19
N ASP A 422 14.40 25.66 -18.14
CA ASP A 422 15.25 24.83 -19.01
C ASP A 422 15.14 23.36 -18.56
N ILE A 423 14.10 22.67 -19.00
CA ILE A 423 13.83 21.25 -18.68
C ILE A 423 14.93 20.34 -19.22
N ASN A 424 15.57 20.75 -20.33
CA ASN A 424 16.65 20.02 -20.99
C ASN A 424 17.91 19.83 -20.10
N LYS A 425 17.97 20.52 -18.94
CA LYS A 425 19.00 20.35 -17.92
C LYS A 425 18.56 19.50 -16.73
N LEU A 426 17.34 18.96 -16.75
CA LEU A 426 16.90 18.00 -15.73
C LEU A 426 17.66 16.69 -15.98
N SER A 427 18.32 16.17 -14.95
CA SER A 427 19.26 15.06 -15.07
C SER A 427 18.62 13.83 -15.69
N SER A 428 19.29 13.22 -16.67
CA SER A 428 18.94 11.95 -17.36
C SER A 428 18.92 10.71 -16.45
N LYS A 429 18.96 10.84 -15.13
CA LYS A 429 18.99 9.71 -14.23
C LYS A 429 17.57 9.23 -13.93
N ASN A 430 17.28 7.98 -14.27
CA ASN A 430 16.03 7.23 -14.05
C ASN A 430 15.61 7.08 -12.56
N HIS A 431 16.14 7.89 -11.64
CA HIS A 431 15.83 7.83 -10.21
C HIS A 431 14.36 8.16 -9.86
N TYR A 432 13.63 8.75 -10.79
CA TYR A 432 12.26 9.23 -10.54
C TYR A 432 11.18 8.22 -10.94
N SER A 433 11.57 7.15 -11.63
CA SER A 433 10.63 6.12 -12.09
C SER A 433 10.24 5.10 -11.02
N PHE A 434 10.76 5.23 -9.79
CA PHE A 434 10.58 4.24 -8.75
C PHE A 434 10.30 4.87 -7.37
N ARG A 435 9.53 4.15 -6.55
CA ARG A 435 9.44 4.32 -5.10
C ARG A 435 10.35 3.31 -4.43
N VAL A 436 11.34 3.76 -3.68
CA VAL A 436 12.25 2.87 -2.93
C VAL A 436 11.59 2.47 -1.62
N ILE A 437 11.54 1.17 -1.33
CA ILE A 437 11.03 0.66 -0.05
C ILE A 437 12.12 0.83 1.01
N LYS A 438 11.84 1.64 2.05
CA LYS A 438 12.78 1.89 3.15
C LYS A 438 12.67 0.90 4.29
N SER A 439 11.46 0.57 4.67
CA SER A 439 11.18 -0.37 5.76
C SER A 439 9.82 -1.03 5.57
N VAL A 440 9.68 -2.22 6.16
CA VAL A 440 8.43 -2.94 6.32
C VAL A 440 8.28 -3.22 7.81
N GLU A 441 7.23 -2.69 8.42
CA GLU A 441 7.02 -2.71 9.87
C GLU A 441 5.71 -3.39 10.19
N LYS A 442 5.72 -4.35 11.11
CA LYS A 442 4.49 -5.01 11.55
C LYS A 442 3.56 -3.98 12.20
N VAL A 443 2.30 -4.01 11.82
CA VAL A 443 1.23 -3.17 12.39
C VAL A 443 0.09 -4.05 12.89
N ASN A 444 -0.90 -3.44 13.53
CA ASN A 444 -2.11 -4.17 13.92
C ASN A 444 -2.78 -4.75 12.69
N THR A 445 -3.27 -5.97 12.80
CA THR A 445 -4.10 -6.62 11.79
C THR A 445 -5.38 -5.80 11.59
N VAL A 446 -5.71 -5.55 10.34
CA VAL A 446 -6.94 -4.89 9.90
C VAL A 446 -7.64 -5.76 8.86
N PRO A 447 -8.96 -5.59 8.66
CA PRO A 447 -9.65 -6.33 7.60
C PRO A 447 -9.06 -5.98 6.24
N THR A 448 -8.68 -7.00 5.47
CA THR A 448 -8.09 -6.88 4.14
C THR A 448 -8.93 -7.59 3.10
N GLN A 449 -8.86 -7.14 1.87
CA GLN A 449 -9.55 -7.74 0.74
C GLN A 449 -8.69 -7.64 -0.52
N CYS A 450 -8.85 -8.56 -1.43
CA CYS A 450 -8.11 -8.59 -2.69
C CYS A 450 -9.03 -8.50 -3.89
N ILE A 451 -8.50 -7.94 -4.96
CA ILE A 451 -9.11 -7.98 -6.28
C ILE A 451 -8.18 -8.63 -7.29
N ALA A 452 -8.78 -9.25 -8.31
CA ALA A 452 -8.10 -9.58 -9.55
C ALA A 452 -8.57 -8.63 -10.65
N VAL A 453 -7.67 -8.32 -11.58
CA VAL A 453 -7.93 -7.49 -12.73
C VAL A 453 -7.48 -8.18 -14.01
N ASP A 454 -8.14 -7.88 -15.13
CA ASP A 454 -7.83 -8.43 -16.46
C ASP A 454 -6.65 -7.74 -17.16
N SER A 455 -5.91 -6.87 -16.44
CA SER A 455 -4.71 -6.24 -17.00
C SER A 455 -3.62 -7.27 -17.32
N PRO A 456 -2.98 -7.21 -18.50
CA PRO A 456 -1.85 -8.07 -18.85
C PRO A 456 -0.66 -7.93 -17.89
N SER A 457 -0.55 -6.81 -17.20
CA SER A 457 0.52 -6.57 -16.21
C SER A 457 0.19 -7.16 -14.83
N HIS A 458 -1.01 -7.68 -14.62
CA HIS A 458 -1.52 -8.16 -13.32
C HIS A 458 -1.37 -7.14 -12.19
N THR A 459 -1.41 -5.84 -12.53
CA THR A 459 -1.26 -4.76 -11.54
C THR A 459 -2.46 -3.84 -11.54
N TYR A 460 -2.69 -3.17 -10.40
CA TYR A 460 -3.64 -2.08 -10.30
C TYR A 460 -3.08 -0.97 -9.41
N LEU A 461 -3.69 0.22 -9.49
CA LEU A 461 -3.26 1.39 -8.73
C LEU A 461 -4.07 1.54 -7.46
N CYS A 462 -3.39 1.81 -6.36
CA CYS A 462 -4.00 2.06 -5.06
C CYS A 462 -3.43 3.32 -4.39
N THR A 463 -4.14 3.83 -3.41
CA THR A 463 -3.91 5.09 -2.71
C THR A 463 -4.06 6.33 -3.60
N HIS A 464 -4.19 7.51 -3.00
CA HIS A 464 -4.24 8.79 -3.74
C HIS A 464 -2.93 9.12 -4.48
N SER A 465 -1.86 8.41 -4.18
CA SER A 465 -0.56 8.53 -4.86
C SER A 465 -0.36 7.54 -5.99
N MET A 466 -1.39 6.74 -6.32
CA MET A 466 -1.36 5.76 -7.42
C MET A 466 -0.16 4.81 -7.31
N ILE A 467 -0.02 4.19 -6.14
CA ILE A 467 1.01 3.17 -5.91
C ILE A 467 0.64 1.92 -6.70
N VAL A 468 1.59 1.41 -7.47
CA VAL A 468 1.42 0.16 -8.22
C VAL A 468 1.46 -1.01 -7.26
N THR A 469 0.44 -1.86 -7.31
CA THR A 469 0.37 -3.11 -6.57
C THR A 469 0.04 -4.26 -7.52
N HIS A 470 0.34 -5.48 -7.12
CA HIS A 470 0.10 -6.66 -7.94
C HIS A 470 -1.19 -7.35 -7.46
N ASN A 471 -2.02 -7.82 -8.40
CA ASN A 471 -3.15 -8.66 -8.04
C ASN A 471 -2.68 -10.03 -7.49
N THR A 472 -3.55 -10.78 -6.82
CA THR A 472 -3.16 -12.05 -6.20
C THR A 472 -2.99 -13.21 -7.18
N ASN A 473 -3.34 -13.03 -8.45
CA ASN A 473 -3.35 -14.12 -9.41
C ASN A 473 -1.95 -14.38 -9.98
N LYS A 474 -1.22 -15.30 -9.36
CA LYS A 474 -0.27 -16.14 -10.09
C LYS A 474 -1.02 -17.38 -10.56
N SER A 475 -0.76 -17.85 -11.78
CA SER A 475 -0.99 -19.25 -12.12
C SER A 475 -0.47 -20.12 -10.98
N ILE A 476 -1.23 -21.11 -10.59
CA ILE A 476 -0.72 -22.11 -9.63
C ILE A 476 0.22 -23.02 -10.40
N ASP A 477 1.52 -22.75 -10.24
CA ASP A 477 2.57 -23.55 -10.86
C ASP A 477 2.77 -24.82 -10.03
N THR A 478 2.34 -25.93 -10.58
CA THR A 478 2.48 -27.26 -9.97
C THR A 478 3.85 -27.88 -10.24
N GLN A 479 4.58 -27.38 -11.25
CA GLN A 479 5.92 -27.85 -11.64
C GLN A 479 6.94 -26.72 -11.48
N GLY A 480 8.12 -27.02 -10.96
CA GLY A 480 9.21 -26.07 -10.82
C GLY A 480 9.75 -25.63 -12.19
N VAL A 481 10.28 -24.39 -12.26
CA VAL A 481 10.95 -23.90 -13.44
C VAL A 481 12.21 -24.73 -13.69
N TYR A 482 12.33 -25.29 -14.90
CA TYR A 482 13.51 -26.04 -15.31
C TYR A 482 14.69 -25.09 -15.49
N ASP A 483 15.78 -25.35 -14.76
CA ASP A 483 17.05 -24.66 -14.94
C ASP A 483 17.97 -25.48 -15.84
N PRO A 484 18.26 -25.00 -17.06
CA PRO A 484 19.12 -25.72 -17.99
C PRO A 484 20.58 -25.87 -17.51
N THR A 485 21.01 -25.03 -16.57
CA THR A 485 22.39 -25.09 -16.01
C THR A 485 22.55 -26.25 -15.06
N THR A 486 21.56 -26.47 -14.19
CA THR A 486 21.56 -27.56 -13.22
C THR A 486 20.90 -28.83 -13.76
N LYS A 487 20.27 -28.76 -14.95
CA LYS A 487 19.45 -29.82 -15.56
C LYS A 487 18.36 -30.37 -14.64
N SER A 488 17.82 -29.53 -13.76
CA SER A 488 16.78 -29.90 -12.81
C SER A 488 15.79 -28.75 -12.58
N THR A 489 14.61 -29.03 -12.02
CA THR A 489 13.69 -28.02 -11.51
C THR A 489 14.18 -27.49 -10.17
N ALA A 490 13.90 -26.21 -9.88
CA ALA A 490 14.17 -25.63 -8.57
C ALA A 490 13.43 -26.44 -7.49
N LYS A 491 14.17 -26.83 -6.45
CA LYS A 491 13.64 -27.60 -5.32
C LYS A 491 13.59 -26.78 -4.05
N MET A 492 12.64 -27.09 -3.16
CA MET A 492 12.58 -26.52 -1.83
C MET A 492 13.87 -26.80 -1.04
N LYS A 493 14.10 -26.00 -0.01
CA LYS A 493 15.27 -26.22 0.88
C LYS A 493 15.10 -27.48 1.71
N TYR A 494 16.26 -28.09 2.09
CA TYR A 494 16.27 -29.20 3.04
C TYR A 494 15.49 -28.84 4.33
N PRO A 495 14.62 -29.70 4.84
CA PRO A 495 14.44 -31.13 4.53
C PRO A 495 13.39 -31.45 3.45
N LEU A 496 12.84 -30.43 2.78
CA LEU A 496 11.76 -30.55 1.78
C LEU A 496 12.27 -30.59 0.33
N ASN A 497 13.54 -30.89 0.12
CA ASN A 497 14.23 -30.83 -1.18
C ASN A 497 13.78 -31.90 -2.20
N LYS A 498 12.78 -32.71 -1.87
CA LYS A 498 12.09 -33.58 -2.83
C LYS A 498 10.95 -32.86 -3.55
N LEU A 499 10.41 -31.81 -2.95
CA LEU A 499 9.33 -30.99 -3.53
C LEU A 499 9.90 -29.88 -4.41
N ASP A 500 9.19 -29.53 -5.45
CA ASP A 500 9.54 -28.39 -6.30
C ASP A 500 9.32 -27.07 -5.53
N ASP A 501 10.20 -26.10 -5.75
CA ASP A 501 10.08 -24.76 -5.15
C ASP A 501 9.06 -23.95 -5.94
N THR A 502 7.78 -24.28 -5.75
CA THR A 502 6.64 -23.62 -6.39
C THR A 502 5.61 -23.14 -5.38
N ASN A 503 4.80 -22.18 -5.77
CA ASN A 503 3.75 -21.66 -4.90
C ASN A 503 2.70 -22.75 -4.55
N PHE A 504 2.43 -23.71 -5.44
CA PHE A 504 1.54 -24.84 -5.14
C PHE A 504 2.05 -25.66 -3.96
N TRP A 505 3.32 -26.09 -3.99
CA TRP A 505 3.90 -26.89 -2.91
C TRP A 505 4.07 -26.12 -1.61
N HIS A 506 4.33 -24.79 -1.67
CA HIS A 506 4.34 -23.94 -0.48
C HIS A 506 2.96 -23.88 0.18
N TYR A 507 1.90 -23.70 -0.58
CA TYR A 507 0.52 -23.72 -0.06
C TYR A 507 0.11 -25.10 0.44
N THR A 508 0.46 -26.15 -0.30
CA THR A 508 0.22 -27.53 0.13
C THR A 508 0.87 -27.84 1.48
N MET A 509 2.10 -27.37 1.69
CA MET A 509 2.79 -27.52 2.98
C MET A 509 2.11 -26.71 4.10
N GLN A 510 1.63 -25.49 3.82
CA GLN A 510 0.90 -24.67 4.79
C GLN A 510 -0.39 -25.37 5.23
N LEU A 511 -1.23 -25.78 4.28
CA LEU A 511 -2.48 -26.51 4.55
C LEU A 511 -2.22 -27.84 5.26
N SER A 512 -1.16 -28.57 4.85
CA SER A 512 -0.74 -29.82 5.51
C SER A 512 -0.29 -29.60 6.95
N THR A 513 0.35 -28.48 7.26
CA THR A 513 0.74 -28.13 8.63
C THR A 513 -0.50 -27.89 9.50
N TYR A 514 -1.50 -27.20 9.01
CA TYR A 514 -2.77 -27.00 9.71
C TYR A 514 -3.49 -28.33 9.95
N ALA A 515 -3.56 -29.18 8.93
CA ALA A 515 -4.13 -30.52 9.04
C ALA A 515 -3.42 -31.39 10.09
N TRP A 516 -2.08 -31.34 10.11
CA TRP A 516 -1.26 -32.02 11.10
C TRP A 516 -1.56 -31.53 12.52
N MET A 517 -1.67 -30.20 12.72
CA MET A 517 -1.99 -29.62 14.02
C MET A 517 -3.38 -30.05 14.50
N LEU A 518 -4.39 -30.09 13.63
CA LEU A 518 -5.74 -30.60 13.94
C LEU A 518 -5.73 -32.07 14.35
N GLN A 519 -4.97 -32.94 13.64
CA GLN A 519 -4.82 -34.33 14.02
C GLN A 519 -4.04 -34.55 15.32
N LYS A 520 -3.21 -33.57 15.75
CA LYS A 520 -2.59 -33.60 17.08
C LYS A 520 -3.55 -33.18 18.20
N ILE A 521 -4.58 -32.40 17.88
CA ILE A 521 -5.67 -32.09 18.83
C ILE A 521 -6.59 -33.30 18.98
N ASN A 522 -7.01 -33.90 17.87
CA ASN A 522 -7.80 -35.14 17.88
C ASN A 522 -7.31 -36.08 16.77
N PRO A 523 -6.68 -37.23 17.15
CA PRO A 523 -6.14 -38.20 16.19
C PRO A 523 -7.20 -38.86 15.28
N ASP A 524 -8.46 -38.86 15.69
CA ASP A 524 -9.58 -39.45 14.93
C ASP A 524 -10.05 -38.58 13.77
N PHE A 525 -9.50 -37.35 13.63
CA PHE A 525 -9.84 -36.48 12.50
C PHE A 525 -9.25 -37.03 11.19
N ILE A 526 -10.14 -37.23 10.23
CA ILE A 526 -9.84 -37.63 8.86
C ILE A 526 -9.75 -36.35 8.02
N ILE A 527 -8.60 -36.09 7.41
CA ILE A 527 -8.43 -34.96 6.49
C ILE A 527 -8.96 -35.40 5.13
N ASP A 528 -10.16 -34.96 4.80
CA ASP A 528 -10.82 -35.29 3.54
C ASP A 528 -10.18 -34.57 2.36
N ASP A 529 -9.90 -33.27 2.56
CA ASP A 529 -9.42 -32.44 1.48
C ASP A 529 -8.66 -31.21 2.01
N LEU A 530 -7.65 -30.82 1.26
CA LEU A 530 -6.92 -29.57 1.43
C LEU A 530 -7.11 -28.77 0.15
N ILE A 531 -7.94 -27.75 0.19
CA ILE A 531 -8.36 -27.03 -1.01
C ILE A 531 -7.66 -25.67 -1.08
N LEU A 532 -6.93 -25.47 -2.17
CA LEU A 532 -6.47 -24.15 -2.57
C LEU A 532 -7.48 -23.57 -3.57
N ASN A 533 -8.25 -22.61 -3.12
CA ASN A 533 -9.25 -21.94 -3.96
C ASN A 533 -8.57 -20.82 -4.76
N HIS A 534 -8.40 -21.02 -6.05
CA HIS A 534 -7.72 -20.12 -6.96
C HIS A 534 -8.68 -19.55 -7.99
N TYR A 535 -8.65 -18.23 -8.16
CA TYR A 535 -9.32 -17.53 -9.26
C TYR A 535 -8.27 -17.07 -10.26
N ASP A 536 -8.42 -17.43 -11.53
CA ASP A 536 -7.54 -16.94 -12.58
C ASP A 536 -7.83 -15.47 -12.95
N HIS A 537 -7.02 -14.89 -13.84
CA HIS A 537 -7.17 -13.50 -14.29
C HIS A 537 -8.45 -13.24 -15.10
N GLN A 538 -9.15 -14.28 -15.55
CA GLN A 538 -10.43 -14.20 -16.25
C GLN A 538 -11.62 -14.37 -15.29
N GLY A 539 -11.35 -14.57 -14.00
CA GLY A 539 -12.37 -14.81 -12.99
C GLY A 539 -12.85 -16.25 -12.90
N ASN A 540 -12.24 -17.18 -13.66
CA ASN A 540 -12.59 -18.59 -13.56
C ASN A 540 -12.06 -19.14 -12.23
N ASN A 541 -12.96 -19.77 -11.49
CA ASN A 541 -12.60 -20.42 -10.24
C ASN A 541 -12.02 -21.80 -10.53
N ARG A 542 -10.86 -22.10 -9.96
CA ARG A 542 -10.26 -23.43 -10.00
C ARG A 542 -9.88 -23.86 -8.58
N LEU A 543 -10.41 -25.00 -8.19
CA LEU A 543 -10.03 -25.66 -6.95
C LEU A 543 -8.86 -26.59 -7.23
N TYR A 544 -7.78 -26.43 -6.47
CA TYR A 544 -6.66 -27.36 -6.47
C TYR A 544 -6.75 -28.19 -5.19
N HIS A 545 -6.91 -29.49 -5.38
CA HIS A 545 -6.89 -30.46 -4.30
C HIS A 545 -5.44 -30.79 -3.97
N CYS A 546 -5.02 -30.44 -2.77
CA CYS A 546 -3.65 -30.60 -2.31
C CYS A 546 -3.52 -31.93 -1.56
N GLU A 547 -2.43 -32.64 -1.81
CA GLU A 547 -2.10 -33.85 -1.06
C GLU A 547 -1.74 -33.50 0.40
N TYR A 548 -2.21 -34.32 1.34
CA TYR A 548 -1.80 -34.17 2.74
C TYR A 548 -0.40 -34.72 2.98
N LEU A 549 0.60 -33.83 3.07
CA LEU A 549 2.02 -34.14 3.19
C LEU A 549 2.45 -34.33 4.67
N LYS A 550 1.81 -35.21 5.40
CA LYS A 550 2.06 -35.46 6.83
C LYS A 550 3.53 -35.72 7.15
N ASN A 551 4.18 -36.61 6.39
CA ASN A 551 5.56 -36.98 6.58
C ASN A 551 6.54 -35.80 6.35
N GLU A 552 6.26 -34.96 5.37
CA GLU A 552 7.04 -33.77 5.05
C GLU A 552 6.91 -32.72 6.14
N VAL A 553 5.72 -32.52 6.71
CA VAL A 553 5.49 -31.66 7.88
C VAL A 553 6.32 -32.15 9.06
N GLU A 554 6.26 -33.45 9.37
CA GLU A 554 7.04 -34.02 10.49
C GLU A 554 8.55 -33.88 10.31
N LYS A 555 9.07 -34.08 9.09
CA LYS A 555 10.50 -33.83 8.77
C LYS A 555 10.88 -32.37 8.95
N MET A 556 10.04 -31.44 8.46
CA MET A 556 10.25 -30.01 8.60
C MET A 556 10.30 -29.59 10.06
N LEU A 557 9.36 -30.05 10.88
CA LEU A 557 9.28 -29.72 12.29
C LEU A 557 10.45 -30.31 13.09
N ALA A 558 10.84 -31.54 12.80
CA ALA A 558 12.01 -32.16 13.42
C ALA A 558 13.32 -31.41 13.10
N HIS A 559 13.49 -30.97 11.85
CA HIS A 559 14.62 -30.15 11.44
C HIS A 559 14.62 -28.79 12.15
N TYR A 560 13.48 -28.09 12.18
CA TYR A 560 13.35 -26.80 12.86
C TYR A 560 13.63 -26.91 14.37
N LYS A 561 13.09 -27.93 15.03
CA LYS A 561 13.38 -28.22 16.44
C LYS A 561 14.88 -28.40 16.71
N LYS A 562 15.57 -29.15 15.84
CA LYS A 562 17.03 -29.35 15.95
C LYS A 562 17.78 -28.02 15.81
N GLN A 563 17.35 -27.13 14.90
CA GLN A 563 17.96 -25.80 14.74
C GLN A 563 17.76 -24.93 15.99
N LEU A 564 16.56 -24.90 16.57
CA LEU A 564 16.27 -24.15 17.80
C LEU A 564 17.15 -24.64 19.00
N ILE A 565 17.34 -25.93 19.13
CA ILE A 565 18.25 -26.51 20.17
C ILE A 565 19.69 -26.03 19.94
N LEU A 566 20.16 -26.06 18.70
CA LEU A 566 21.51 -25.60 18.37
C LEU A 566 21.72 -24.12 18.66
N GLU A 567 20.71 -23.27 18.34
CA GLU A 567 20.75 -21.84 18.64
C GLU A 567 20.74 -21.56 20.15
N LYS A 568 19.84 -22.21 20.90
CA LYS A 568 19.84 -22.13 22.38
C LYS A 568 21.18 -22.52 22.99
N ASN A 569 21.83 -23.57 22.46
CA ASN A 569 23.15 -24.03 22.94
C ASN A 569 24.27 -23.04 22.57
N ARG A 570 24.20 -22.39 21.38
CA ARG A 570 25.14 -21.33 20.99
C ARG A 570 25.01 -20.10 21.88
N GLU A 571 23.78 -19.71 22.22
CA GLU A 571 23.52 -18.57 23.12
C GLU A 571 24.00 -18.88 24.56
N LYS A 572 23.82 -20.12 25.07
CA LYS A 572 24.34 -20.54 26.36
C LYS A 572 25.88 -20.49 26.40
N ARG A 573 26.56 -20.95 25.34
CA ARG A 573 28.04 -20.87 25.26
C ARG A 573 28.51 -19.42 25.27
N LYS A 574 27.88 -18.54 24.51
CA LYS A 574 28.20 -17.09 24.52
C LYS A 574 27.99 -16.39 25.87
N ARG A 575 27.09 -16.92 26.73
CA ARG A 575 26.86 -16.37 28.08
C ARG A 575 27.87 -16.92 29.12
N ILE A 576 28.55 -17.98 28.80
CA ILE A 576 29.59 -18.58 29.67
C ILE A 576 30.98 -17.99 29.36
N GLU A 577 31.16 -17.42 28.15
CA GLU A 577 32.41 -16.74 27.73
C GLU A 577 32.48 -15.25 28.13
N TYR A 578 31.45 -14.73 28.83
CA TYR A 578 31.39 -13.41 29.47
C TYR A 578 31.28 -13.57 30.99
#